data_fb904e000450f09845c0173f05fc95d6
#
_entry.id   fb904e000450f09845c0173f05fc95d6
#
_cell.length_a   1.000
_cell.length_b   1.000
_cell.length_c   1.000
_cell.angle_alpha   90.00
_cell.angle_beta   90.00
_cell.angle_gamma   90.00
#
_symmetry.space_group_name_H-M   'P 1'
#
loop_
_entity.id
_entity.type
_entity.pdbx_description
1 polymer ?
#
loop_
_entity_poly.entity_id
_entity_poly.type
_entity_poly.pdbx_seq_one_letter_code
_entity_poly.pdbx_strand_id
1 'polypeptide(L)'
;NLVLPENSDSWNCLSEVEGQELMAQLFVDVIIKNTINNGKGDHFWDSCEMNLLKALVLYVDQSYAEQNRNIGEVYRLLTLSGESDLDSLFENLPPTHPAKAPYSLYKQASDTVRSGVIIGLGSRLQVFQSELIKKITTRDEIDLELPGQERCAYFLVTSDQDSTFDFLASLFLSFCFIKLVRYADKNCEGGKLPVPVHVLGEELTACGTIPDLSRRLSVIRSRNISMSCVFQNLAGLQNRYPLNLWQEILGNCDAQLFLGCTDELTAEFISSRTGL
;
A
#
# COMPACT_ATOMS: atom_id res chain seq x y z
N ASN A 1 -7.19 10.40 8.65
CA ASN A 1 -7.85 11.42 7.84
C ASN A 1 -6.82 12.11 6.95
N LEU A 2 -6.86 11.83 5.63
CA LEU A 2 -5.88 12.36 4.66
C LEU A 2 -6.33 13.69 4.04
N VAL A 3 -7.56 14.14 4.32
CA VAL A 3 -8.08 15.45 3.90
C VAL A 3 -7.70 16.52 4.91
N LEU A 4 -7.81 16.20 6.20
CA LEU A 4 -7.47 17.07 7.33
C LEU A 4 -6.49 16.34 8.26
N PRO A 5 -5.19 16.25 7.87
CA PRO A 5 -4.20 15.47 8.62
C PRO A 5 -4.00 15.95 10.06
N GLU A 6 -4.29 17.22 10.36
CA GLU A 6 -4.22 17.77 11.72
C GLU A 6 -5.26 17.14 12.68
N ASN A 7 -6.33 16.55 12.13
CA ASN A 7 -7.42 15.89 12.87
C ASN A 7 -7.34 14.35 12.73
N SER A 8 -6.19 13.81 12.34
CA SER A 8 -5.98 12.38 12.14
C SER A 8 -5.29 11.76 13.33
N ASP A 9 -5.70 10.53 13.67
CA ASP A 9 -4.83 9.64 14.42
C ASP A 9 -3.60 9.31 13.58
N SER A 10 -2.50 9.01 14.25
CA SER A 10 -1.22 8.70 13.63
C SER A 10 -1.10 7.19 13.37
N TRP A 11 -0.52 6.84 12.24
CA TRP A 11 -0.20 5.48 11.88
C TRP A 11 1.17 5.42 11.20
N ASN A 12 2.11 4.79 11.87
CA ASN A 12 3.43 4.55 11.32
C ASN A 12 3.40 3.35 10.38
N CYS A 13 3.18 3.60 9.10
CA CYS A 13 3.09 2.53 8.12
C CYS A 13 4.36 1.65 8.02
N LEU A 14 5.52 2.15 8.45
CA LEU A 14 6.76 1.38 8.44
C LEU A 14 6.82 0.34 9.55
N SER A 15 6.14 0.56 10.68
CA SER A 15 6.08 -0.42 11.78
C SER A 15 5.49 -1.76 11.35
N GLU A 16 4.64 -1.76 10.31
CA GLU A 16 4.03 -2.97 9.76
C GLU A 16 5.02 -3.91 9.03
N VAL A 17 6.23 -3.44 8.77
CA VAL A 17 7.28 -4.24 8.14
C VAL A 17 7.84 -5.28 9.11
N GLU A 18 7.94 -4.96 10.40
CA GLU A 18 8.33 -5.88 11.49
C GLU A 18 9.63 -6.67 11.22
N GLY A 19 10.60 -6.07 10.57
CA GLY A 19 11.85 -6.75 10.19
C GLY A 19 11.72 -7.81 9.10
N GLN A 20 10.53 -7.99 8.51
CA GLN A 20 10.26 -9.05 7.56
C GLN A 20 10.48 -8.57 6.12
N GLU A 21 11.40 -9.21 5.38
CA GLU A 21 11.69 -8.89 3.98
C GLU A 21 10.45 -8.96 3.07
N LEU A 22 9.53 -9.88 3.35
CA LEU A 22 8.30 -10.03 2.58
C LEU A 22 7.34 -8.86 2.80
N MET A 23 7.28 -8.33 4.02
CA MET A 23 6.47 -7.14 4.34
C MET A 23 7.09 -5.88 3.74
N ALA A 24 8.42 -5.76 3.79
CA ALA A 24 9.12 -4.69 3.11
C ALA A 24 8.87 -4.72 1.59
N GLN A 25 8.85 -5.90 0.97
CA GLN A 25 8.53 -6.04 -0.45
C GLN A 25 7.10 -5.56 -0.75
N LEU A 26 6.12 -5.96 0.04
CA LEU A 26 4.74 -5.52 -0.11
C LEU A 26 4.60 -4.00 0.07
N PHE A 27 5.25 -3.46 1.12
CA PHE A 27 5.28 -2.03 1.40
C PHE A 27 5.74 -1.23 0.18
N VAL A 28 6.88 -1.63 -0.38
CA VAL A 28 7.47 -1.00 -1.57
C VAL A 28 6.59 -1.17 -2.81
N ASP A 29 6.03 -2.35 -3.02
CA ASP A 29 5.15 -2.64 -4.16
C ASP A 29 3.90 -1.75 -4.17
N VAL A 30 3.28 -1.52 -2.99
CA VAL A 30 2.15 -0.59 -2.84
C VAL A 30 2.55 0.83 -3.20
N ILE A 31 3.69 1.32 -2.69
CA ILE A 31 4.16 2.67 -2.98
C ILE A 31 4.42 2.85 -4.48
N ILE A 32 5.21 1.97 -5.07
CA ILE A 32 5.57 2.08 -6.49
C ILE A 32 4.33 2.04 -7.38
N LYS A 33 3.40 1.09 -7.15
CA LYS A 33 2.17 0.96 -7.95
C LYS A 33 1.23 2.16 -7.86
N ASN A 34 1.20 2.85 -6.73
CA ASN A 34 0.29 3.98 -6.50
C ASN A 34 0.92 5.35 -6.77
N THR A 35 2.21 5.43 -7.04
CA THR A 35 2.92 6.70 -7.27
C THR A 35 3.43 6.83 -8.72
N ILE A 36 2.96 5.99 -9.63
CA ILE A 36 3.32 6.07 -11.06
C ILE A 36 2.61 7.28 -11.66
N ASN A 37 3.39 8.25 -12.12
CA ASN A 37 2.86 9.32 -12.97
C ASN A 37 2.52 8.75 -14.36
N ASN A 38 1.29 8.86 -14.78
CA ASN A 38 0.57 8.66 -16.06
C ASN A 38 1.35 8.31 -17.37
N GLY A 39 2.59 7.91 -17.33
CA GLY A 39 3.34 7.30 -18.41
C GLY A 39 3.45 5.80 -18.15
N LYS A 40 3.35 4.97 -19.17
CA LYS A 40 3.68 3.54 -19.08
C LYS A 40 5.04 3.44 -18.42
N GLY A 41 5.07 3.11 -17.12
CA GLY A 41 6.30 3.01 -16.35
C GLY A 41 7.21 2.03 -17.08
N ASP A 42 8.45 2.42 -17.35
CA ASP A 42 9.42 1.49 -17.87
C ASP A 42 9.71 0.52 -16.71
N HIS A 43 9.34 -0.73 -16.88
CA HIS A 43 9.47 -1.80 -15.89
C HIS A 43 10.90 -1.89 -15.32
N PHE A 44 11.88 -1.44 -16.09
CA PHE A 44 13.27 -1.36 -15.65
C PHE A 44 13.46 -0.33 -14.53
N TRP A 45 12.93 0.89 -14.71
CA TRP A 45 13.05 1.95 -13.72
C TRP A 45 12.32 1.61 -12.44
N ASP A 46 11.07 1.12 -12.55
CA ASP A 46 10.30 0.68 -11.39
C ASP A 46 11.04 -0.40 -10.59
N SER A 47 11.67 -1.36 -11.28
CA SER A 47 12.46 -2.42 -10.63
C SER A 47 13.68 -1.87 -9.89
N CYS A 48 14.39 -0.90 -10.46
CA CYS A 48 15.53 -0.26 -9.80
C CYS A 48 15.10 0.57 -8.60
N GLU A 49 14.01 1.34 -8.71
CA GLU A 49 13.43 2.11 -7.62
C GLU A 49 12.93 1.21 -6.48
N MET A 50 12.28 0.08 -6.81
CA MET A 50 11.86 -0.93 -5.84
C MET A 50 13.03 -1.49 -5.04
N ASN A 51 14.15 -1.81 -5.69
CA ASN A 51 15.33 -2.35 -5.01
C ASN A 51 15.93 -1.31 -4.06
N LEU A 52 16.10 -0.07 -4.50
CA LEU A 52 16.62 1.00 -3.63
C LEU A 52 15.67 1.26 -2.46
N LEU A 53 14.38 1.43 -2.72
CA LEU A 53 13.39 1.69 -1.66
C LEU A 53 13.34 0.53 -0.66
N LYS A 54 13.36 -0.72 -1.13
CA LYS A 54 13.39 -1.90 -0.25
C LYS A 54 14.64 -1.92 0.64
N ALA A 55 15.79 -1.57 0.09
CA ALA A 55 17.03 -1.49 0.86
C ALA A 55 16.93 -0.43 1.96
N LEU A 56 16.44 0.78 1.62
CA LEU A 56 16.29 1.88 2.57
C LEU A 56 15.27 1.55 3.67
N VAL A 57 14.12 0.96 3.31
CA VAL A 57 13.07 0.52 4.25
C VAL A 57 13.64 -0.48 5.25
N LEU A 58 14.28 -1.55 4.77
CA LEU A 58 14.87 -2.58 5.64
C LEU A 58 16.01 -2.03 6.49
N TYR A 59 16.77 -1.07 5.97
CA TYR A 59 17.83 -0.43 6.73
C TYR A 59 17.28 0.41 7.89
N VAL A 60 16.30 1.27 7.63
CA VAL A 60 15.68 2.11 8.66
C VAL A 60 14.96 1.25 9.70
N ASP A 61 14.21 0.24 9.24
CA ASP A 61 13.47 -0.66 10.14
C ASP A 61 14.38 -1.43 11.11
N GLN A 62 15.55 -1.88 10.66
CA GLN A 62 16.41 -2.73 11.48
C GLN A 62 17.58 -2.01 12.16
N SER A 63 18.01 -0.87 11.64
CA SER A 63 19.21 -0.18 12.14
C SER A 63 18.91 1.06 12.96
N TYR A 64 17.70 1.63 12.84
CA TYR A 64 17.34 2.84 13.58
C TYR A 64 16.72 2.50 14.94
N ALA A 65 16.83 3.44 15.89
CA ALA A 65 16.09 3.37 17.15
C ALA A 65 14.58 3.46 16.85
N GLU A 66 13.74 2.79 17.65
CA GLU A 66 12.31 2.62 17.45
C GLU A 66 11.58 3.94 17.11
N GLN A 67 11.87 5.01 17.85
CA GLN A 67 11.28 6.33 17.63
C GLN A 67 11.62 6.97 16.26
N ASN A 68 12.62 6.46 15.57
CA ASN A 68 13.09 6.93 14.26
C ASN A 68 12.78 5.95 13.13
N ARG A 69 12.09 4.83 13.42
CA ARG A 69 11.68 3.87 12.40
C ARG A 69 10.39 4.32 11.74
N ASN A 70 10.47 5.23 10.78
CA ASN A 70 9.34 5.75 10.05
C ASN A 70 9.72 6.10 8.60
N ILE A 71 8.71 6.24 7.75
CA ILE A 71 8.91 6.53 6.32
C ILE A 71 9.55 7.90 6.07
N GLY A 72 9.38 8.87 6.96
CA GLY A 72 10.04 10.17 6.89
C GLY A 72 11.55 10.04 6.98
N GLU A 73 12.06 9.12 7.82
CA GLU A 73 13.49 8.82 7.90
C GLU A 73 14.01 8.10 6.66
N VAL A 74 13.21 7.25 6.02
CA VAL A 74 13.54 6.65 4.71
C VAL A 74 13.71 7.75 3.66
N TYR A 75 12.77 8.70 3.60
CA TYR A 75 12.86 9.85 2.71
C TYR A 75 14.08 10.73 3.01
N ARG A 76 14.35 11.03 4.29
CA ARG A 76 15.50 11.80 4.71
C ARG A 76 16.82 11.14 4.32
N LEU A 77 16.93 9.82 4.52
CA LEU A 77 18.13 9.06 4.14
C LEU A 77 18.35 9.11 2.62
N LEU A 78 17.29 9.00 1.83
CA LEU A 78 17.36 9.09 0.37
C LEU A 78 17.84 10.47 -0.13
N THR A 79 17.38 11.55 0.52
CA THR A 79 17.54 12.91 0.00
C THR A 79 18.72 13.68 0.58
N LEU A 80 19.15 13.36 1.80
CA LEU A 80 20.25 14.05 2.48
C LEU A 80 21.60 13.33 2.33
N SER A 81 21.59 12.04 2.02
CA SER A 81 22.81 11.28 1.80
C SER A 81 23.24 11.40 0.34
N GLY A 82 24.49 11.71 0.10
CA GLY A 82 25.07 11.61 -1.23
C GLY A 82 25.15 10.13 -1.65
N GLU A 83 25.29 9.88 -2.95
CA GLU A 83 25.39 8.51 -3.49
C GLU A 83 26.57 7.73 -2.86
N SER A 84 27.72 8.38 -2.68
CA SER A 84 28.89 7.82 -2.00
C SER A 84 28.63 7.48 -0.52
N ASP A 85 27.80 8.27 0.15
CA ASP A 85 27.45 8.05 1.56
C ASP A 85 26.54 6.84 1.70
N LEU A 86 25.57 6.68 0.79
CA LEU A 86 24.71 5.49 0.72
C LEU A 86 25.56 4.25 0.43
N ASP A 87 26.47 4.30 -0.54
CA ASP A 87 27.39 3.18 -0.85
C ASP A 87 28.16 2.76 0.40
N SER A 88 28.80 3.71 1.07
CA SER A 88 29.56 3.44 2.29
C SER A 88 28.70 2.85 3.41
N LEU A 89 27.49 3.36 3.57
CA LEU A 89 26.52 2.88 4.57
C LEU A 89 26.19 1.41 4.37
N PHE A 90 25.80 1.02 3.14
CA PHE A 90 25.37 -0.36 2.85
C PHE A 90 26.56 -1.34 2.72
N GLU A 91 27.75 -0.89 2.32
CA GLU A 91 28.95 -1.71 2.31
C GLU A 91 29.38 -2.15 3.72
N ASN A 92 29.25 -1.27 4.69
CA ASN A 92 29.58 -1.54 6.10
C ASN A 92 28.59 -2.46 6.81
N LEU A 93 27.45 -2.78 6.21
CA LEU A 93 26.48 -3.69 6.81
C LEU A 93 27.03 -5.15 6.83
N PRO A 94 26.66 -5.94 7.85
CA PRO A 94 26.95 -7.37 7.85
C PRO A 94 26.41 -8.06 6.59
N PRO A 95 27.07 -9.10 6.07
CA PRO A 95 26.58 -9.85 4.92
C PRO A 95 25.17 -10.43 5.09
N THR A 96 24.78 -10.68 6.33
CA THR A 96 23.45 -11.22 6.70
C THR A 96 22.36 -10.16 6.81
N HIS A 97 22.69 -8.89 6.70
CA HIS A 97 21.69 -7.82 6.81
C HIS A 97 20.78 -7.82 5.58
N PRO A 98 19.42 -7.87 5.75
CA PRO A 98 18.49 -8.05 4.64
C PRO A 98 18.47 -6.88 3.64
N ALA A 99 18.88 -5.68 4.07
CA ALA A 99 18.98 -4.52 3.18
C ALA A 99 20.13 -4.64 2.15
N LYS A 100 21.10 -5.51 2.38
CA LYS A 100 22.31 -5.59 1.55
C LYS A 100 22.04 -6.16 0.16
N ALA A 101 21.21 -7.19 0.06
CA ALA A 101 20.90 -7.82 -1.22
C ALA A 101 20.16 -6.87 -2.19
N PRO A 102 19.06 -6.22 -1.82
CA PRO A 102 18.39 -5.27 -2.70
C PRO A 102 19.26 -4.06 -3.05
N TYR A 103 20.09 -3.56 -2.10
CA TYR A 103 21.04 -2.49 -2.40
C TYR A 103 22.09 -2.92 -3.43
N SER A 104 22.61 -4.15 -3.32
CA SER A 104 23.60 -4.67 -4.26
C SER A 104 23.04 -4.78 -5.68
N LEU A 105 21.77 -5.10 -5.85
CA LEU A 105 21.10 -5.09 -7.16
C LEU A 105 21.00 -3.66 -7.73
N TYR A 106 20.59 -2.70 -6.93
CA TYR A 106 20.56 -1.29 -7.32
C TYR A 106 21.96 -0.80 -7.72
N LYS A 107 23.00 -1.15 -6.95
CA LYS A 107 24.39 -0.75 -7.19
C LYS A 107 25.00 -1.27 -8.50
N GLN A 108 24.45 -2.34 -9.09
CA GLN A 108 24.89 -2.85 -10.40
C GLN A 108 24.51 -1.95 -11.58
N ALA A 109 23.58 -1.03 -11.39
CA ALA A 109 23.22 -0.06 -12.41
C ALA A 109 24.37 0.96 -12.64
N SER A 110 24.42 1.56 -13.84
CA SER A 110 25.38 2.63 -14.14
C SER A 110 25.07 3.90 -13.30
N ASP A 111 26.06 4.74 -13.07
CA ASP A 111 25.92 5.97 -12.27
C ASP A 111 24.79 6.87 -12.79
N THR A 112 24.62 6.98 -14.11
CA THR A 112 23.52 7.74 -14.72
C THR A 112 22.16 7.17 -14.34
N VAL A 113 22.01 5.84 -14.33
CA VAL A 113 20.76 5.16 -13.94
C VAL A 113 20.55 5.34 -12.44
N ARG A 114 21.56 5.15 -11.63
CA ARG A 114 21.48 5.30 -10.15
C ARG A 114 21.01 6.70 -9.75
N SER A 115 21.60 7.73 -10.34
CA SER A 115 21.18 9.12 -10.10
C SER A 115 19.73 9.37 -10.53
N GLY A 116 19.32 8.81 -11.69
CA GLY A 116 17.93 8.87 -12.15
C GLY A 116 16.94 8.17 -11.19
N VAL A 117 17.32 7.01 -10.65
CA VAL A 117 16.53 6.27 -9.65
C VAL A 117 16.36 7.05 -8.35
N ILE A 118 17.42 7.70 -7.85
CA ILE A 118 17.34 8.54 -6.64
C ILE A 118 16.36 9.71 -6.87
N ILE A 119 16.48 10.40 -8.01
CA ILE A 119 15.60 11.52 -8.35
C ILE A 119 14.15 11.06 -8.51
N GLY A 120 13.92 9.96 -9.23
CA GLY A 120 12.60 9.40 -9.44
C GLY A 120 11.93 8.99 -8.13
N LEU A 121 12.65 8.24 -7.29
CA LEU A 121 12.15 7.83 -5.98
C LEU A 121 11.94 9.02 -5.04
N GLY A 122 12.82 10.02 -5.06
CA GLY A 122 12.65 11.27 -4.31
C GLY A 122 11.39 12.01 -4.71
N SER A 123 11.06 12.04 -6.00
CA SER A 123 9.81 12.62 -6.51
C SER A 123 8.58 11.85 -6.05
N ARG A 124 8.62 10.51 -6.05
CA ARG A 124 7.50 9.67 -5.55
C ARG A 124 7.23 9.88 -4.07
N LEU A 125 8.27 10.08 -3.28
CA LEU A 125 8.18 10.23 -1.83
C LEU A 125 8.15 11.69 -1.36
N GLN A 126 8.08 12.68 -2.27
CA GLN A 126 8.13 14.10 -1.92
C GLN A 126 7.03 14.55 -0.94
N VAL A 127 5.92 13.83 -0.88
CA VAL A 127 4.84 14.08 0.06
C VAL A 127 5.30 14.06 1.53
N PHE A 128 6.34 13.29 1.83
CA PHE A 128 6.96 13.22 3.16
C PHE A 128 7.84 14.45 3.52
N GLN A 129 7.93 15.44 2.64
CA GLN A 129 8.46 16.78 3.01
C GLN A 129 7.48 17.55 3.92
N SER A 130 6.16 17.24 3.83
CA SER A 130 5.15 17.89 4.65
C SER A 130 5.28 17.49 6.12
N GLU A 131 5.42 18.48 7.01
CA GLU A 131 5.49 18.25 8.46
C GLU A 131 4.18 17.62 9.02
N LEU A 132 3.03 17.92 8.40
CA LEU A 132 1.75 17.30 8.77
C LEU A 132 1.76 15.80 8.47
N ILE A 133 2.25 15.42 7.29
CA ILE A 133 2.34 14.00 6.90
C ILE A 133 3.37 13.26 7.77
N LYS A 134 4.51 13.86 8.04
CA LYS A 134 5.46 13.29 8.98
C LYS A 134 4.82 13.03 10.34
N LYS A 135 4.04 14.00 10.86
CA LYS A 135 3.38 13.87 12.16
C LYS A 135 2.46 12.65 12.21
N ILE A 136 1.62 12.43 11.19
CA ILE A 136 0.65 11.31 11.18
C ILE A 136 1.27 9.95 10.80
N THR A 137 2.52 9.93 10.31
CA THR A 137 3.22 8.70 9.91
C THR A 137 4.41 8.35 10.82
N THR A 138 4.61 9.06 11.93
CA THR A 138 5.75 8.83 12.85
C THR A 138 5.37 8.01 14.07
N ARG A 139 4.11 8.00 14.49
CA ARG A 139 3.61 7.32 15.68
C ARG A 139 2.53 6.32 15.32
N ASP A 140 2.36 5.31 16.15
CA ASP A 140 1.27 4.35 16.06
C ASP A 140 0.24 4.62 17.15
N GLU A 141 -0.95 5.05 16.73
CA GLU A 141 -2.15 5.21 17.54
C GLU A 141 -3.27 4.26 17.04
N ILE A 142 -3.01 3.51 15.96
CA ILE A 142 -3.96 2.61 15.30
C ILE A 142 -3.40 1.19 15.29
N ASP A 143 -4.11 0.26 15.95
CA ASP A 143 -3.82 -1.18 15.88
C ASP A 143 -4.68 -1.82 14.78
N LEU A 144 -4.04 -2.34 13.73
CA LEU A 144 -4.73 -2.96 12.59
C LEU A 144 -5.38 -4.31 12.91
N GLU A 145 -5.02 -4.94 14.02
CA GLU A 145 -5.60 -6.22 14.47
C GLU A 145 -6.82 -6.02 15.37
N LEU A 146 -6.94 -4.86 16.02
CA LEU A 146 -7.99 -4.54 16.99
C LEU A 146 -9.43 -4.77 16.48
N PRO A 147 -9.79 -4.42 15.22
CA PRO A 147 -11.16 -4.65 14.73
C PRO A 147 -11.59 -6.12 14.73
N GLY A 148 -10.65 -7.05 14.67
CA GLY A 148 -10.92 -8.48 14.77
C GLY A 148 -11.06 -9.00 16.20
N GLN A 149 -10.69 -8.20 17.19
CA GLN A 149 -10.65 -8.56 18.61
C GLN A 149 -11.80 -7.96 19.40
N GLU A 150 -12.11 -6.69 19.14
CA GLU A 150 -13.19 -5.98 19.83
C GLU A 150 -13.97 -5.05 18.88
N ARG A 151 -15.14 -4.59 19.34
CA ARG A 151 -15.99 -3.71 18.53
C ARG A 151 -15.40 -2.31 18.46
N CYS A 152 -14.91 -1.93 17.31
CA CYS A 152 -14.43 -0.58 17.00
C CYS A 152 -14.80 -0.19 15.57
N ALA A 153 -14.58 1.06 15.19
CA ALA A 153 -14.78 1.56 13.84
C ALA A 153 -13.61 2.47 13.45
N TYR A 154 -12.99 2.18 12.31
CA TYR A 154 -11.95 3.01 11.70
C TYR A 154 -12.52 3.75 10.49
N PHE A 155 -12.24 5.05 10.42
CA PHE A 155 -12.67 5.91 9.32
C PHE A 155 -11.44 6.36 8.53
N LEU A 156 -11.25 5.77 7.34
CA LEU A 156 -10.21 6.18 6.40
C LEU A 156 -10.80 7.22 5.44
N VAL A 157 -10.46 8.48 5.65
CA VAL A 157 -10.96 9.59 4.84
C VAL A 157 -9.92 9.98 3.80
N THR A 158 -10.25 9.84 2.52
CA THR A 158 -9.43 10.20 1.36
C THR A 158 -10.01 11.41 0.64
N SER A 159 -9.21 12.12 -0.14
CA SER A 159 -9.68 13.20 -1.01
C SER A 159 -10.29 12.64 -2.29
N ASP A 160 -11.38 13.24 -2.76
CA ASP A 160 -11.96 13.02 -4.08
C ASP A 160 -11.35 13.91 -5.17
N GLN A 161 -10.57 14.91 -4.77
CA GLN A 161 -9.98 15.91 -5.67
C GLN A 161 -8.49 15.70 -5.92
N ASP A 162 -7.80 15.02 -5.02
CA ASP A 162 -6.34 14.88 -5.04
C ASP A 162 -5.92 13.46 -4.68
N SER A 163 -5.23 12.81 -5.62
CA SER A 163 -4.73 11.43 -5.47
C SER A 163 -3.36 11.34 -4.76
N THR A 164 -2.80 12.45 -4.28
CA THR A 164 -1.46 12.50 -3.66
C THR A 164 -1.29 11.50 -2.52
N PHE A 165 -2.36 11.22 -1.77
CA PHE A 165 -2.34 10.32 -0.62
C PHE A 165 -2.98 8.94 -0.86
N ASP A 166 -3.41 8.64 -2.08
CA ASP A 166 -4.03 7.35 -2.42
C ASP A 166 -3.15 6.17 -2.01
N PHE A 167 -1.83 6.31 -2.14
CA PHE A 167 -0.89 5.25 -1.75
C PHE A 167 -0.93 4.94 -0.24
N LEU A 168 -1.15 5.93 0.64
CA LEU A 168 -1.29 5.71 2.08
C LEU A 168 -2.59 4.97 2.40
N ALA A 169 -3.69 5.31 1.71
CA ALA A 169 -4.95 4.60 1.86
C ALA A 169 -4.84 3.14 1.39
N SER A 170 -4.21 2.92 0.23
CA SER A 170 -3.94 1.58 -0.30
C SER A 170 -3.03 0.78 0.63
N LEU A 171 -2.01 1.42 1.21
CA LEU A 171 -1.08 0.81 2.15
C LEU A 171 -1.81 0.37 3.43
N PHE A 172 -2.62 1.28 4.01
CA PHE A 172 -3.42 1.00 5.20
C PHE A 172 -4.35 -0.21 4.99
N LEU A 173 -5.13 -0.20 3.91
CA LEU A 173 -6.04 -1.31 3.59
C LEU A 173 -5.29 -2.62 3.33
N SER A 174 -4.14 -2.55 2.65
CA SER A 174 -3.31 -3.71 2.36
C SER A 174 -2.80 -4.37 3.64
N PHE A 175 -2.26 -3.59 4.57
CA PHE A 175 -1.78 -4.11 5.85
C PHE A 175 -2.92 -4.54 6.77
N CYS A 176 -4.04 -3.81 6.79
CA CYS A 176 -5.23 -4.20 7.53
C CYS A 176 -5.70 -5.61 7.17
N PHE A 177 -5.86 -5.91 5.88
CA PHE A 177 -6.20 -7.26 5.44
C PHE A 177 -5.17 -8.32 5.85
N ILE A 178 -3.88 -8.01 5.71
CA ILE A 178 -2.82 -8.96 6.06
C ILE A 178 -2.80 -9.23 7.56
N LYS A 179 -2.86 -8.20 8.38
CA LYS A 179 -2.84 -8.32 9.84
C LYS A 179 -4.05 -9.08 10.36
N LEU A 180 -5.24 -8.72 9.91
CA LEU A 180 -6.48 -9.41 10.30
C LEU A 180 -6.46 -10.90 9.90
N VAL A 181 -6.04 -11.22 8.67
CA VAL A 181 -5.96 -12.62 8.22
C VAL A 181 -4.89 -13.38 9.03
N ARG A 182 -3.72 -12.80 9.25
CA ARG A 182 -2.66 -13.43 10.06
C ARG A 182 -3.07 -13.62 11.51
N TYR A 183 -3.75 -12.64 12.09
CA TYR A 183 -4.28 -12.74 13.44
C TYR A 183 -5.31 -13.88 13.55
N ALA A 184 -6.24 -13.96 12.60
CA ALA A 184 -7.20 -15.06 12.54
C ALA A 184 -6.50 -16.42 12.46
N ASP A 185 -5.56 -16.56 11.53
CA ASP A 185 -4.88 -17.85 11.28
C ASP A 185 -3.99 -18.30 12.43
N LYS A 186 -3.40 -17.36 13.18
CA LYS A 186 -2.43 -17.68 14.26
C LYS A 186 -3.06 -17.75 15.66
N ASN A 187 -4.03 -16.88 15.94
CA ASN A 187 -4.47 -16.61 17.30
C ASN A 187 -5.94 -16.98 17.56
N CYS A 188 -6.72 -17.31 16.51
CA CYS A 188 -8.14 -17.56 16.68
C CYS A 188 -8.51 -19.01 16.40
N GLU A 189 -9.47 -19.52 17.19
CA GLU A 189 -9.99 -20.88 17.01
C GLU A 189 -10.67 -21.03 15.65
N GLY A 190 -10.31 -22.09 14.93
CA GLY A 190 -10.81 -22.35 13.58
C GLY A 190 -10.39 -21.32 12.53
N GLY A 191 -9.38 -20.48 12.81
CA GLY A 191 -8.89 -19.47 11.90
C GLY A 191 -9.87 -18.32 11.62
N LYS A 192 -10.81 -18.05 12.53
CA LYS A 192 -11.86 -17.03 12.39
C LYS A 192 -11.75 -15.96 13.45
N LEU A 193 -11.82 -14.71 13.04
CA LEU A 193 -11.88 -13.59 13.96
C LEU A 193 -13.08 -13.69 14.91
N PRO A 194 -12.91 -13.45 16.22
CA PRO A 194 -14.00 -13.48 17.19
C PRO A 194 -15.02 -12.35 16.95
N VAL A 195 -14.58 -11.21 16.44
CA VAL A 195 -15.45 -10.10 16.03
C VAL A 195 -15.45 -10.04 14.49
N PRO A 196 -16.63 -10.11 13.84
CA PRO A 196 -16.73 -9.94 12.40
C PRO A 196 -16.24 -8.57 11.97
N VAL A 197 -15.37 -8.51 10.97
CA VAL A 197 -14.89 -7.25 10.40
C VAL A 197 -15.56 -7.01 9.06
N HIS A 198 -16.15 -5.82 8.89
CA HIS A 198 -16.70 -5.38 7.63
C HIS A 198 -15.97 -4.15 7.12
N VAL A 199 -15.38 -4.25 5.92
CA VAL A 199 -14.72 -3.13 5.24
C VAL A 199 -15.72 -2.52 4.25
N LEU A 200 -16.08 -1.26 4.46
CA LEU A 200 -16.92 -0.50 3.53
C LEU A 200 -16.05 0.44 2.69
N GLY A 201 -15.79 0.06 1.43
CA GLY A 201 -15.12 0.92 0.46
C GLY A 201 -16.16 1.73 -0.31
N GLU A 202 -16.55 2.90 0.22
CA GLU A 202 -17.61 3.75 -0.35
C GLU A 202 -17.23 4.29 -1.73
N GLU A 203 -15.94 4.59 -1.96
CA GLU A 203 -15.38 4.90 -3.27
C GLU A 203 -14.06 4.14 -3.44
N LEU A 204 -14.18 2.86 -3.83
CA LEU A 204 -13.01 1.98 -3.92
C LEU A 204 -11.93 2.50 -4.86
N THR A 205 -12.33 3.19 -5.93
CA THR A 205 -11.43 3.74 -6.93
C THR A 205 -10.62 4.93 -6.43
N ALA A 206 -11.05 5.60 -5.37
CA ALA A 206 -10.32 6.70 -4.71
C ALA A 206 -9.32 6.24 -3.66
N CYS A 207 -9.28 4.95 -3.31
CA CYS A 207 -8.34 4.42 -2.31
C CYS A 207 -7.00 3.95 -2.90
N GLY A 208 -6.67 4.33 -4.14
CA GLY A 208 -5.51 3.80 -4.84
C GLY A 208 -5.70 2.34 -5.29
N THR A 209 -4.64 1.74 -5.80
CA THR A 209 -4.64 0.32 -6.19
C THR A 209 -4.22 -0.54 -5.01
N ILE A 210 -5.12 -1.37 -4.50
CA ILE A 210 -4.80 -2.37 -3.47
C ILE A 210 -4.22 -3.59 -4.19
N PRO A 211 -2.93 -3.93 -4.00
CA PRO A 211 -2.34 -5.08 -4.65
C PRO A 211 -3.04 -6.38 -4.28
N ASP A 212 -3.22 -7.26 -5.25
CA ASP A 212 -3.84 -8.58 -5.08
C ASP A 212 -5.25 -8.55 -4.48
N LEU A 213 -6.02 -7.46 -4.67
CA LEU A 213 -7.35 -7.30 -4.07
C LEU A 213 -8.28 -8.49 -4.42
N SER A 214 -8.31 -8.93 -5.66
CA SER A 214 -9.16 -10.08 -6.08
C SER A 214 -8.83 -11.34 -5.27
N ARG A 215 -7.54 -11.63 -5.10
CA ARG A 215 -7.07 -12.77 -4.29
C ARG A 215 -7.40 -12.59 -2.82
N ARG A 216 -7.28 -11.38 -2.27
CA ARG A 216 -7.66 -11.08 -0.88
C ARG A 216 -9.14 -11.34 -0.66
N LEU A 217 -10.01 -10.82 -1.53
CA LEU A 217 -11.46 -11.03 -1.46
C LEU A 217 -11.84 -12.50 -1.46
N SER A 218 -11.15 -13.36 -2.22
CA SER A 218 -11.43 -14.80 -2.26
C SER A 218 -11.15 -15.54 -0.95
N VAL A 219 -10.32 -15.00 -0.05
CA VAL A 219 -9.88 -15.70 1.17
C VAL A 219 -10.41 -15.09 2.47
N ILE A 220 -10.80 -13.83 2.50
CA ILE A 220 -11.18 -13.12 3.73
C ILE A 220 -12.45 -13.65 4.38
N ARG A 221 -13.41 -14.16 3.58
CA ARG A 221 -14.70 -14.70 4.05
C ARG A 221 -14.52 -15.80 5.11
N SER A 222 -13.58 -16.72 4.89
CA SER A 222 -13.30 -17.80 5.83
C SER A 222 -12.74 -17.33 7.16
N ARG A 223 -12.21 -16.11 7.24
CA ARG A 223 -11.65 -15.45 8.45
C ARG A 223 -12.66 -14.53 9.15
N ASN A 224 -13.93 -14.57 8.77
CA ASN A 224 -14.98 -13.70 9.29
C ASN A 224 -14.76 -12.22 8.93
N ILE A 225 -14.18 -11.98 7.75
CA ILE A 225 -13.97 -10.66 7.18
C ILE A 225 -14.81 -10.54 5.90
N SER A 226 -15.50 -9.42 5.72
CA SER A 226 -16.29 -9.11 4.54
C SER A 226 -15.96 -7.72 4.01
N MET A 227 -16.28 -7.48 2.73
CA MET A 227 -16.07 -6.16 2.12
C MET A 227 -17.25 -5.79 1.23
N SER A 228 -17.70 -4.54 1.32
CA SER A 228 -18.56 -3.89 0.35
C SER A 228 -17.74 -2.95 -0.50
N CYS A 229 -17.75 -3.17 -1.82
CA CYS A 229 -17.06 -2.33 -2.80
C CYS A 229 -18.10 -1.46 -3.50
N VAL A 230 -18.01 -0.15 -3.34
CA VAL A 230 -18.82 0.82 -4.07
C VAL A 230 -17.94 1.58 -5.05
N PHE A 231 -18.42 1.79 -6.26
CA PHE A 231 -17.74 2.55 -7.32
C PHE A 231 -18.76 3.13 -8.30
N GLN A 232 -18.42 4.22 -8.95
CA GLN A 232 -19.34 4.96 -9.80
C GLN A 232 -19.64 4.23 -11.11
N ASN A 233 -18.64 3.60 -11.71
CA ASN A 233 -18.75 2.90 -12.98
C ASN A 233 -17.66 1.83 -13.15
N LEU A 234 -17.88 0.91 -14.10
CA LEU A 234 -16.91 -0.14 -14.39
C LEU A 234 -15.67 0.37 -15.10
N ALA A 235 -15.75 1.45 -15.85
CA ALA A 235 -14.59 2.03 -16.54
C ALA A 235 -13.55 2.51 -15.53
N GLY A 236 -13.96 3.17 -14.44
CA GLY A 236 -13.08 3.55 -13.32
C GLY A 236 -12.44 2.34 -12.65
N LEU A 237 -13.23 1.29 -12.40
CA LEU A 237 -12.70 0.06 -11.82
C LEU A 237 -11.70 -0.63 -12.76
N GLN A 238 -12.00 -0.71 -14.07
CA GLN A 238 -11.10 -1.28 -15.08
C GLN A 238 -9.79 -0.50 -15.21
N ASN A 239 -9.84 0.83 -15.15
CA ASN A 239 -8.65 1.67 -15.17
C ASN A 239 -7.76 1.43 -13.95
N ARG A 240 -8.35 1.26 -12.77
CA ARG A 240 -7.63 1.00 -11.52
C ARG A 240 -7.08 -0.43 -11.44
N TYR A 241 -7.85 -1.40 -11.95
CA TYR A 241 -7.52 -2.83 -11.98
C TYR A 241 -7.56 -3.36 -13.41
N PRO A 242 -6.52 -3.08 -14.22
CA PRO A 242 -6.48 -3.39 -15.65
C PRO A 242 -6.43 -4.90 -15.93
N LEU A 243 -6.46 -5.25 -17.20
CA LEU A 243 -6.58 -6.62 -17.68
C LEU A 243 -7.93 -7.22 -17.24
N ASN A 244 -7.94 -8.39 -16.67
CA ASN A 244 -9.15 -9.04 -16.17
C ASN A 244 -9.33 -8.92 -14.64
N LEU A 245 -8.46 -8.18 -13.95
CA LEU A 245 -8.49 -8.08 -12.48
C LEU A 245 -9.80 -7.46 -11.97
N TRP A 246 -10.35 -6.46 -12.66
CA TRP A 246 -11.65 -5.89 -12.31
C TRP A 246 -12.79 -6.91 -12.38
N GLN A 247 -12.77 -7.84 -13.35
CA GLN A 247 -13.76 -8.89 -13.48
C GLN A 247 -13.61 -9.94 -12.37
N GLU A 248 -12.39 -10.24 -11.95
CA GLU A 248 -12.14 -11.12 -10.81
C GLU A 248 -12.66 -10.51 -9.51
N ILE A 249 -12.48 -9.19 -9.30
CA ILE A 249 -13.03 -8.47 -8.14
C ILE A 249 -14.56 -8.63 -8.13
N LEU A 250 -15.23 -8.35 -9.24
CA LEU A 250 -16.69 -8.52 -9.36
C LEU A 250 -17.11 -9.99 -9.17
N GLY A 251 -16.32 -10.93 -9.68
CA GLY A 251 -16.59 -12.37 -9.53
C GLY A 251 -16.50 -12.86 -8.08
N ASN A 252 -15.77 -12.15 -7.22
CA ASN A 252 -15.70 -12.45 -5.79
C ASN A 252 -16.83 -11.80 -4.96
N CYS A 253 -17.69 -10.99 -5.57
CA CYS A 253 -18.83 -10.38 -4.91
C CYS A 253 -20.06 -11.29 -5.01
N ASP A 254 -20.54 -11.82 -3.88
CA ASP A 254 -21.72 -12.69 -3.82
C ASP A 254 -23.01 -11.96 -4.22
N ALA A 255 -23.10 -10.66 -3.93
CA ALA A 255 -24.22 -9.80 -4.28
C ALA A 255 -23.73 -8.58 -5.05
N GLN A 256 -24.44 -8.20 -6.11
CA GLN A 256 -24.16 -7.01 -6.90
C GLN A 256 -25.44 -6.17 -6.98
N LEU A 257 -25.37 -4.93 -6.47
CA LEU A 257 -26.46 -3.96 -6.52
C LEU A 257 -26.15 -2.93 -7.60
N PHE A 258 -27.03 -2.79 -8.58
CA PHE A 258 -26.94 -1.80 -9.64
C PHE A 258 -27.98 -0.69 -9.43
N LEU A 259 -27.53 0.53 -9.33
CA LEU A 259 -28.36 1.71 -9.08
C LEU A 259 -28.52 2.62 -10.32
N GLY A 260 -27.93 2.23 -11.44
CA GLY A 260 -27.92 3.00 -12.69
C GLY A 260 -26.51 3.32 -13.18
N CYS A 261 -26.40 3.66 -14.45
CA CYS A 261 -25.13 4.10 -15.07
C CYS A 261 -25.42 5.08 -16.21
N THR A 262 -24.37 5.81 -16.59
CA THR A 262 -24.38 6.70 -17.75
C THR A 262 -23.31 6.32 -18.79
N ASP A 263 -22.48 5.31 -18.48
CA ASP A 263 -21.42 4.82 -19.36
C ASP A 263 -21.79 3.50 -20.05
N GLU A 264 -21.33 3.34 -21.27
CA GLU A 264 -21.63 2.22 -22.16
C GLU A 264 -21.12 0.89 -21.59
N LEU A 265 -19.86 0.86 -21.08
CA LEU A 265 -19.25 -0.36 -20.54
C LEU A 265 -20.09 -0.97 -19.40
N THR A 266 -20.55 -0.13 -18.47
CA THR A 266 -21.39 -0.59 -17.36
C THR A 266 -22.76 -1.05 -17.86
N ALA A 267 -23.37 -0.29 -18.79
CA ALA A 267 -24.65 -0.64 -19.38
C ALA A 267 -24.61 -1.99 -20.11
N GLU A 268 -23.63 -2.22 -20.97
CA GLU A 268 -23.42 -3.48 -21.70
C GLU A 268 -23.18 -4.66 -20.73
N PHE A 269 -22.32 -4.46 -19.72
CA PHE A 269 -22.03 -5.49 -18.73
C PHE A 269 -23.30 -5.95 -18.00
N ILE A 270 -24.12 -5.01 -17.52
CA ILE A 270 -25.35 -5.33 -16.81
C ILE A 270 -26.38 -5.97 -17.75
N SER A 271 -26.58 -5.40 -18.96
CA SER A 271 -27.49 -5.94 -19.98
C SER A 271 -27.15 -7.40 -20.30
N SER A 272 -25.88 -7.72 -20.55
CA SER A 272 -25.44 -9.08 -20.86
C SER A 272 -25.73 -10.09 -19.75
N ARG A 273 -25.74 -9.64 -18.49
CA ARG A 273 -26.00 -10.50 -17.31
C ARG A 273 -27.48 -10.65 -16.99
N THR A 274 -28.29 -9.67 -17.34
CA THR A 274 -29.74 -9.71 -17.10
C THR A 274 -30.52 -10.34 -18.25
N GLY A 275 -29.87 -10.62 -19.38
CA GLY A 275 -30.49 -11.27 -20.53
C GLY A 275 -31.37 -10.34 -21.38
N LEU A 276 -31.11 -9.04 -21.32
CA LEU A 276 -31.80 -8.00 -22.11
C LEU A 276 -30.98 -7.61 -23.33
#